data_93068960c34e4e97194196761de9fb24
#
_entry.id   93068960c34e4e97194196761de9fb24
#
_cell.length_a   1.000
_cell.length_b   1.000
_cell.length_c   1.000
_cell.angle_alpha   90.00
_cell.angle_beta   90.00
_cell.angle_gamma   90.00
#
_symmetry.space_group_name_H-M   'P 1'
#
loop_
_entity.id
_entity.type
_entity.pdbx_description
1 polymer ?
#
loop_
_entity_poly.entity_id
_entity_poly.type
_entity_poly.pdbx_seq_one_letter_code
_entity_poly.pdbx_strand_id
1 'polypeptide(L)'
;DGGQSWKTISPDLTRGLPETIKSSGGPITQDNTGAEFYSNLFAINESPIEKGVIWVGSDDGLIHVTTDNGETWKNVTPPPTLSPKLNMINCIDPSPFKKGTVYVAATSYKFGDYKPYLYKTNDYGKTWSLITKGIPQNYYSRAIRSDKVREGLLYAGTEWGMFISFDDGNSWKPFQLNLPITSIRDLHVRDNDLIAATHGRSFW
;
A
#
# COMPACT_ATOMS: atom_id res chain seq x y z
N ASP A 1 27.55 -3.32 2.65
CA ASP A 1 28.28 -3.72 3.87
C ASP A 1 27.45 -4.65 4.80
N GLY A 2 26.27 -5.12 4.34
CA GLY A 2 25.42 -6.05 5.08
C GLY A 2 24.79 -5.44 6.34
N GLY A 3 24.57 -4.13 6.37
CA GLY A 3 23.96 -3.44 7.51
C GLY A 3 24.91 -3.02 8.61
N GLN A 4 26.21 -3.02 8.34
CA GLN A 4 27.23 -2.56 9.30
C GLN A 4 27.24 -1.03 9.46
N SER A 5 26.78 -0.31 8.45
CA SER A 5 26.58 1.14 8.51
C SER A 5 25.28 1.57 7.87
N TRP A 6 24.71 2.66 8.36
CA TRP A 6 23.45 3.23 7.90
C TRP A 6 23.60 4.73 7.65
N LYS A 7 23.03 5.20 6.55
CA LYS A 7 22.94 6.62 6.21
C LYS A 7 21.48 7.02 6.09
N THR A 8 21.09 8.09 6.75
CA THR A 8 19.77 8.70 6.54
C THR A 8 19.71 9.28 5.12
N ILE A 9 18.66 8.90 4.37
CA ILE A 9 18.43 9.32 2.98
C ILE A 9 17.12 10.10 2.80
N SER A 10 16.41 10.42 3.89
CA SER A 10 15.16 11.20 3.83
C SER A 10 15.00 12.10 5.04
N PRO A 11 14.27 13.22 4.90
CA PRO A 11 13.64 13.88 6.04
C PRO A 11 12.51 12.99 6.61
N ASP A 12 11.77 13.51 7.60
CA ASP A 12 10.51 12.89 8.01
C ASP A 12 9.50 12.97 6.85
N LEU A 13 9.01 11.80 6.40
CA LEU A 13 8.07 11.65 5.29
C LEU A 13 6.63 11.39 5.77
N THR A 14 6.36 11.63 7.05
CA THR A 14 5.04 11.51 7.66
C THR A 14 4.39 12.87 7.85
N ARG A 15 3.12 12.90 8.33
CA ARG A 15 2.46 14.17 8.67
C ARG A 15 2.94 14.74 9.99
N GLY A 16 3.40 13.90 10.92
CA GLY A 16 3.84 14.31 12.24
C GLY A 16 2.78 15.09 13.03
N LEU A 17 1.51 14.74 12.88
CA LEU A 17 0.41 15.49 13.54
C LEU A 17 0.42 15.24 15.05
N PRO A 18 0.61 16.28 15.89
CA PRO A 18 0.70 16.08 17.34
C PRO A 18 -0.50 15.38 17.98
N GLU A 19 -1.68 15.54 17.41
CA GLU A 19 -2.90 14.88 17.88
C GLU A 19 -2.93 13.37 17.61
N THR A 20 -2.15 12.87 16.66
CA THR A 20 -2.13 11.45 16.25
C THR A 20 -0.98 10.66 16.88
N ILE A 21 -0.05 11.33 17.57
CA ILE A 21 1.12 10.73 18.25
C ILE A 21 1.02 10.79 19.77
N LYS A 22 -0.15 11.11 20.30
CA LYS A 22 -0.41 11.05 21.73
C LYS A 22 -0.68 9.62 22.18
N SER A 23 -0.29 9.31 23.42
CA SER A 23 -0.64 8.03 24.05
C SER A 23 -2.14 7.78 23.96
N SER A 24 -2.52 6.59 23.51
CA SER A 24 -3.92 6.15 23.47
C SER A 24 -4.43 5.72 24.85
N GLY A 25 -5.74 5.51 24.95
CA GLY A 25 -6.41 5.20 26.20
C GLY A 25 -6.78 6.46 27.03
N GLY A 26 -7.46 6.25 28.11
CA GLY A 26 -7.86 7.31 29.03
C GLY A 26 -6.92 7.40 30.23
N PRO A 27 -7.30 8.21 31.25
CA PRO A 27 -6.47 8.39 32.44
C PRO A 27 -6.19 7.11 33.24
N ILE A 28 -7.04 6.10 33.08
CA ILE A 28 -6.93 4.82 33.83
C ILE A 28 -6.20 3.75 32.96
N THR A 29 -6.35 3.78 31.64
CA THR A 29 -5.84 2.75 30.73
C THR A 29 -4.90 3.34 29.68
N GLN A 30 -4.12 4.35 30.06
CA GLN A 30 -3.17 4.99 29.15
C GLN A 30 -2.14 3.96 28.65
N ASP A 31 -2.05 3.84 27.33
CA ASP A 31 -1.06 3.01 26.66
C ASP A 31 0.16 3.85 26.29
N ASN A 32 1.32 3.44 26.78
CA ASN A 32 2.60 4.10 26.52
C ASN A 32 3.51 3.28 25.59
N THR A 33 3.00 2.20 24.99
CA THR A 33 3.80 1.32 24.14
C THR A 33 4.17 1.93 22.79
N GLY A 34 3.47 2.95 22.35
CA GLY A 34 3.64 3.57 21.03
C GLY A 34 3.10 2.74 19.85
N ALA A 35 2.54 1.56 20.13
CA ALA A 35 2.05 0.65 19.09
C ALA A 35 0.86 1.20 18.30
N GLU A 36 0.13 2.17 18.86
CA GLU A 36 -1.04 2.78 18.23
C GLU A 36 -0.77 4.20 17.69
N PHE A 37 0.47 4.64 17.72
CA PHE A 37 0.85 5.95 17.21
C PHE A 37 0.89 5.92 15.68
N TYR A 38 0.41 7.01 15.08
CA TYR A 38 0.65 7.30 13.67
C TYR A 38 2.06 7.84 13.44
N SER A 39 2.34 8.25 12.20
CA SER A 39 3.61 8.82 11.76
C SER A 39 4.71 7.78 11.63
N ASN A 40 4.34 6.62 11.08
CA ASN A 40 5.28 5.56 10.70
C ASN A 40 5.31 5.39 9.18
N LEU A 41 6.49 5.13 8.63
CA LEU A 41 6.62 4.64 7.27
C LEU A 41 6.20 3.17 7.25
N PHE A 42 5.15 2.85 6.52
CA PHE A 42 4.51 1.54 6.56
C PHE A 42 4.75 0.72 5.29
N ALA A 43 4.93 1.39 4.16
CA ALA A 43 5.24 0.76 2.88
C ALA A 43 6.47 1.43 2.25
N ILE A 44 7.39 0.61 1.76
CA ILE A 44 8.55 1.06 0.99
C ILE A 44 8.84 0.06 -0.13
N ASN A 45 9.10 0.57 -1.32
CA ASN A 45 9.51 -0.27 -2.44
C ASN A 45 10.32 0.51 -3.47
N GLU A 46 11.41 -0.09 -3.94
CA GLU A 46 12.21 0.43 -5.05
C GLU A 46 11.65 -0.09 -6.38
N SER A 47 11.71 0.74 -7.42
CA SER A 47 11.33 0.32 -8.77
C SER A 47 12.26 -0.81 -9.25
N PRO A 48 11.71 -1.93 -9.76
CA PRO A 48 12.54 -3.02 -10.28
C PRO A 48 13.23 -2.70 -11.60
N ILE A 49 12.85 -1.60 -12.27
CA ILE A 49 13.36 -1.21 -13.60
C ILE A 49 14.02 0.17 -13.61
N GLU A 50 14.00 0.89 -12.48
CA GLU A 50 14.62 2.22 -12.34
C GLU A 50 15.32 2.30 -11.00
N LYS A 51 16.63 1.98 -11.01
CA LYS A 51 17.47 2.07 -9.82
C LYS A 51 17.42 3.45 -9.19
N GLY A 52 17.21 3.51 -7.86
CA GLY A 52 17.14 4.76 -7.11
C GLY A 52 15.79 5.46 -7.17
N VAL A 53 14.79 4.89 -7.87
CA VAL A 53 13.39 5.31 -7.78
C VAL A 53 12.73 4.55 -6.64
N ILE A 54 12.55 5.22 -5.50
CA ILE A 54 12.01 4.60 -4.28
C ILE A 54 10.68 5.28 -3.91
N TRP A 55 9.68 4.47 -3.63
CA TRP A 55 8.37 4.90 -3.19
C TRP A 55 8.18 4.58 -1.72
N VAL A 56 7.58 5.50 -0.98
CA VAL A 56 7.32 5.35 0.45
C VAL A 56 5.89 5.77 0.75
N GLY A 57 5.22 4.98 1.58
CA GLY A 57 3.88 5.25 2.09
C GLY A 57 3.84 5.25 3.61
N SER A 58 3.15 6.22 4.21
CA SER A 58 2.98 6.33 5.64
C SER A 58 1.62 5.81 6.11
N ASP A 59 1.52 5.46 7.38
CA ASP A 59 0.26 5.07 8.02
C ASP A 59 -0.71 6.24 8.20
N ASP A 60 -0.22 7.47 8.17
CA ASP A 60 -1.00 8.71 8.22
C ASP A 60 -1.35 9.27 6.83
N GLY A 61 -1.15 8.48 5.77
CA GLY A 61 -1.72 8.66 4.45
C GLY A 61 -0.93 9.54 3.50
N LEU A 62 0.38 9.65 3.65
CA LEU A 62 1.25 10.29 2.66
C LEU A 62 1.94 9.26 1.76
N ILE A 63 2.13 9.66 0.49
CA ILE A 63 2.97 8.94 -0.46
C ILE A 63 4.06 9.88 -0.94
N HIS A 64 5.30 9.42 -0.84
CA HIS A 64 6.46 10.14 -1.35
C HIS A 64 7.22 9.29 -2.36
N VAL A 65 7.89 9.96 -3.29
CA VAL A 65 8.79 9.33 -4.24
C VAL A 65 10.10 10.10 -4.33
N THR A 66 11.21 9.38 -4.39
CA THR A 66 12.50 9.88 -4.84
C THR A 66 12.82 9.28 -6.19
N THR A 67 13.51 10.03 -7.05
CA THR A 67 14.03 9.56 -8.36
C THR A 67 15.53 9.68 -8.45
N ASP A 68 16.19 10.02 -7.34
CA ASP A 68 17.60 10.33 -7.24
C ASP A 68 18.28 9.64 -6.03
N ASN A 69 17.77 8.43 -5.70
CA ASN A 69 18.30 7.59 -4.63
C ASN A 69 18.24 8.26 -3.24
N GLY A 70 17.21 9.08 -3.01
CA GLY A 70 16.93 9.71 -1.71
C GLY A 70 17.56 11.09 -1.52
N GLU A 71 18.17 11.69 -2.56
CA GLU A 71 18.69 13.07 -2.47
C GLU A 71 17.54 14.07 -2.35
N THR A 72 16.47 13.86 -3.12
CA THR A 72 15.24 14.67 -3.03
C THR A 72 13.99 13.79 -2.92
N TRP A 73 12.98 14.27 -2.19
CA TRP A 73 11.70 13.58 -2.01
C TRP A 73 10.55 14.49 -2.40
N LYS A 74 9.61 13.93 -3.16
CA LYS A 74 8.39 14.63 -3.59
C LYS A 74 7.19 13.99 -2.94
N ASN A 75 6.35 14.79 -2.31
CA ASN A 75 5.02 14.35 -1.88
C ASN A 75 4.12 14.25 -3.12
N VAL A 76 3.62 13.06 -3.35
CA VAL A 76 2.77 12.71 -4.50
C VAL A 76 1.47 12.05 -4.06
N THR A 77 1.04 12.31 -2.84
CA THR A 77 -0.20 11.78 -2.27
C THR A 77 -1.42 12.08 -3.17
N PRO A 78 -2.30 11.10 -3.41
CA PRO A 78 -3.55 11.35 -4.14
C PRO A 78 -4.35 12.50 -3.52
N PRO A 79 -5.05 13.32 -4.33
CA PRO A 79 -5.80 14.46 -3.82
C PRO A 79 -6.95 14.02 -2.89
N PRO A 80 -7.44 14.90 -1.99
CA PRO A 80 -8.51 14.58 -1.04
C PRO A 80 -9.82 14.11 -1.68
N THR A 81 -10.03 14.40 -2.95
CA THR A 81 -11.18 13.92 -3.74
C THR A 81 -11.10 12.41 -4.04
N LEU A 82 -9.92 11.82 -3.98
CA LEU A 82 -9.68 10.40 -4.23
C LEU A 82 -9.33 9.63 -2.96
N SER A 83 -8.66 10.27 -1.99
CA SER A 83 -8.13 9.60 -0.80
C SER A 83 -8.49 10.37 0.48
N PRO A 84 -9.06 9.71 1.50
CA PRO A 84 -9.20 10.29 2.84
C PRO A 84 -7.85 10.76 3.43
N LYS A 85 -7.88 11.77 4.32
CA LYS A 85 -6.68 12.42 4.86
C LYS A 85 -5.71 11.42 5.55
N LEU A 86 -6.25 10.49 6.33
CA LEU A 86 -5.47 9.51 7.10
C LEU A 86 -5.65 8.08 6.54
N ASN A 87 -5.66 7.96 5.23
CA ASN A 87 -5.82 6.69 4.53
C ASN A 87 -4.48 5.93 4.56
N MET A 88 -4.34 5.01 5.50
CA MET A 88 -3.10 4.25 5.72
C MET A 88 -2.63 3.55 4.44
N ILE A 89 -1.41 3.82 4.02
CA ILE A 89 -0.81 3.21 2.84
C ILE A 89 -0.23 1.85 3.21
N ASN A 90 -0.97 0.79 2.90
CA ASN A 90 -0.60 -0.57 3.30
C ASN A 90 0.47 -1.19 2.40
N CYS A 91 0.40 -0.90 1.10
CA CYS A 91 1.22 -1.56 0.11
C CYS A 91 1.47 -0.64 -1.09
N ILE A 92 2.70 -0.64 -1.57
CA ILE A 92 3.12 0.04 -2.79
C ILE A 92 3.82 -0.99 -3.67
N ASP A 93 3.43 -1.09 -4.94
CA ASP A 93 3.98 -2.04 -5.91
C ASP A 93 4.36 -1.34 -7.21
N PRO A 94 5.63 -0.95 -7.40
CA PRO A 94 6.10 -0.38 -8.65
C PRO A 94 6.03 -1.38 -9.79
N SER A 95 5.53 -0.95 -10.94
CA SER A 95 5.39 -1.78 -12.12
C SER A 95 6.75 -2.31 -12.61
N PRO A 96 6.86 -3.61 -12.92
CA PRO A 96 8.06 -4.16 -13.54
C PRO A 96 8.13 -3.92 -15.06
N PHE A 97 7.13 -3.26 -15.65
CA PHE A 97 7.04 -3.04 -17.10
C PHE A 97 7.15 -1.58 -17.51
N LYS A 98 6.62 -0.66 -16.68
CA LYS A 98 6.49 0.75 -17.05
C LYS A 98 7.11 1.66 -15.99
N LYS A 99 8.01 2.53 -16.45
CA LYS A 99 8.60 3.59 -15.64
C LYS A 99 7.52 4.54 -15.09
N GLY A 100 7.73 5.01 -13.87
CA GLY A 100 6.81 5.94 -13.23
C GLY A 100 5.42 5.39 -12.90
N THR A 101 5.18 4.10 -13.17
CA THR A 101 3.92 3.43 -12.84
C THR A 101 4.01 2.74 -11.49
N VAL A 102 3.03 2.98 -10.64
CA VAL A 102 2.91 2.30 -9.33
C VAL A 102 1.45 2.02 -8.99
N TYR A 103 1.24 0.91 -8.33
CA TYR A 103 -0.04 0.49 -7.75
C TYR A 103 0.04 0.61 -6.23
N VAL A 104 -1.03 1.09 -5.61
CA VAL A 104 -1.06 1.33 -4.16
C VAL A 104 -2.35 0.76 -3.58
N ALA A 105 -2.23 0.04 -2.47
CA ALA A 105 -3.36 -0.34 -1.64
C ALA A 105 -3.35 0.47 -0.34
N ALA A 106 -4.48 1.09 -0.03
CA ALA A 106 -4.66 1.88 1.18
C ALA A 106 -5.96 1.55 1.89
N THR A 107 -6.09 1.94 3.16
CA THR A 107 -7.27 1.61 3.98
C THR A 107 -7.58 2.68 5.03
N SER A 108 -8.86 2.94 5.24
CA SER A 108 -9.40 3.85 6.26
C SER A 108 -10.32 3.17 7.27
N TYR A 109 -10.23 1.84 7.44
CA TYR A 109 -11.12 1.07 8.31
C TYR A 109 -11.11 1.55 9.78
N LYS A 110 -9.99 2.08 10.26
CA LYS A 110 -9.87 2.66 11.61
C LYS A 110 -10.81 3.84 11.84
N PHE A 111 -11.29 4.47 10.78
CA PHE A 111 -12.24 5.59 10.80
C PHE A 111 -13.65 5.18 10.37
N GLY A 112 -13.95 3.87 10.32
CA GLY A 112 -15.24 3.35 9.90
C GLY A 112 -15.51 3.43 8.39
N ASP A 113 -14.50 3.74 7.60
CA ASP A 113 -14.60 3.70 6.13
C ASP A 113 -14.02 2.38 5.60
N TYR A 114 -14.93 1.51 5.16
CA TYR A 114 -14.60 0.16 4.70
C TYR A 114 -14.51 0.03 3.18
N LYS A 115 -14.47 1.14 2.45
CA LYS A 115 -14.33 1.11 0.99
C LYS A 115 -12.96 0.59 0.56
N PRO A 116 -12.88 -0.08 -0.60
CA PRO A 116 -11.59 -0.40 -1.19
C PRO A 116 -10.91 0.87 -1.73
N TYR A 117 -9.63 1.00 -1.44
CA TYR A 117 -8.77 2.07 -1.95
C TYR A 117 -7.57 1.44 -2.66
N LEU A 118 -7.70 1.25 -3.97
CA LEU A 118 -6.60 0.86 -4.85
C LEU A 118 -6.35 2.00 -5.83
N TYR A 119 -5.13 2.49 -5.84
CA TYR A 119 -4.73 3.61 -6.69
C TYR A 119 -3.71 3.17 -7.72
N LYS A 120 -3.69 3.88 -8.84
CA LYS A 120 -2.68 3.76 -9.88
C LYS A 120 -2.24 5.13 -10.35
N THR A 121 -0.94 5.29 -10.56
CA THR A 121 -0.34 6.38 -11.32
C THR A 121 0.54 5.83 -12.43
N ASN A 122 0.74 6.59 -13.51
CA ASN A 122 1.65 6.26 -14.61
C ASN A 122 2.69 7.37 -14.85
N ASP A 123 2.79 8.34 -13.96
CA ASP A 123 3.55 9.57 -14.16
C ASP A 123 4.26 10.06 -12.89
N TYR A 124 4.77 9.10 -12.10
CA TYR A 124 5.45 9.35 -10.82
C TYR A 124 4.57 10.09 -9.81
N GLY A 125 3.25 9.80 -9.80
CA GLY A 125 2.31 10.36 -8.84
C GLY A 125 1.83 11.78 -9.16
N LYS A 126 2.05 12.31 -10.36
CA LYS A 126 1.48 13.60 -10.76
C LYS A 126 -0.03 13.51 -10.92
N THR A 127 -0.51 12.38 -11.44
CA THR A 127 -1.95 12.06 -11.54
C THR A 127 -2.25 10.67 -10.97
N TRP A 128 -3.44 10.50 -10.40
CA TRP A 128 -3.89 9.26 -9.80
C TRP A 128 -5.27 8.86 -10.30
N SER A 129 -5.47 7.55 -10.42
CA SER A 129 -6.76 6.94 -10.71
C SER A 129 -7.13 5.96 -9.60
N LEU A 130 -8.39 5.96 -9.18
CA LEU A 130 -8.96 4.92 -8.32
C LEU A 130 -9.36 3.73 -9.19
N ILE A 131 -8.82 2.55 -8.92
CA ILE A 131 -8.95 1.35 -9.74
C ILE A 131 -9.68 0.22 -8.97
N THR A 132 -10.91 0.44 -8.53
CA THR A 132 -11.66 -0.49 -7.64
C THR A 132 -12.91 -1.09 -8.27
N LYS A 133 -13.17 -0.86 -9.57
CA LYS A 133 -14.37 -1.34 -10.26
C LYS A 133 -14.47 -2.87 -10.21
N GLY A 134 -15.53 -3.41 -9.59
CA GLY A 134 -15.74 -4.84 -9.43
C GLY A 134 -15.43 -5.38 -8.02
N ILE A 135 -14.78 -4.57 -7.16
CA ILE A 135 -14.60 -4.89 -5.74
C ILE A 135 -15.79 -4.31 -4.95
N PRO A 136 -16.45 -5.07 -4.08
CA PRO A 136 -17.56 -4.58 -3.26
C PRO A 136 -17.13 -3.42 -2.35
N GLN A 137 -18.03 -2.45 -2.12
CA GLN A 137 -17.74 -1.20 -1.40
C GLN A 137 -17.45 -1.39 0.11
N ASN A 138 -17.67 -2.56 0.64
CA ASN A 138 -17.33 -2.92 2.03
C ASN A 138 -16.13 -3.86 2.14
N TYR A 139 -15.36 -4.04 1.06
CA TYR A 139 -14.17 -4.90 1.01
C TYR A 139 -12.91 -4.03 0.97
N TYR A 140 -12.54 -3.45 2.12
CA TYR A 140 -11.37 -2.59 2.15
C TYR A 140 -10.09 -3.35 1.79
N SER A 141 -9.24 -2.66 1.02
CA SER A 141 -8.02 -3.21 0.45
C SER A 141 -6.90 -3.34 1.46
N ARG A 142 -6.06 -4.36 1.29
CA ARG A 142 -4.88 -4.65 2.12
C ARG A 142 -3.60 -4.69 1.31
N ALA A 143 -3.63 -5.35 0.18
CA ALA A 143 -2.46 -5.58 -0.66
C ALA A 143 -2.82 -5.43 -2.14
N ILE A 144 -1.82 -5.08 -2.95
CA ILE A 144 -1.87 -5.13 -4.40
C ILE A 144 -0.51 -5.57 -4.93
N ARG A 145 -0.50 -6.45 -5.92
CA ARG A 145 0.72 -6.87 -6.61
C ARG A 145 0.47 -6.99 -8.11
N SER A 146 1.46 -6.55 -8.87
CA SER A 146 1.52 -6.80 -10.30
C SER A 146 2.20 -8.13 -10.58
N ASP A 147 1.75 -8.82 -11.61
CA ASP A 147 2.44 -9.98 -12.15
C ASP A 147 3.82 -9.57 -12.69
N LYS A 148 4.79 -10.50 -12.64
CA LYS A 148 6.17 -10.22 -13.06
C LYS A 148 6.44 -10.53 -14.53
N VAL A 149 5.52 -11.26 -15.18
CA VAL A 149 5.66 -11.75 -16.56
C VAL A 149 4.61 -11.17 -17.47
N ARG A 150 3.37 -10.99 -16.99
CA ARG A 150 2.25 -10.49 -17.76
C ARG A 150 1.89 -9.07 -17.39
N GLU A 151 2.15 -8.13 -18.27
CA GLU A 151 1.74 -6.73 -18.09
C GLU A 151 0.21 -6.61 -17.99
N GLY A 152 -0.25 -5.79 -17.02
CA GLY A 152 -1.66 -5.54 -16.78
C GLY A 152 -2.40 -6.63 -16.00
N LEU A 153 -1.72 -7.71 -15.61
CA LEU A 153 -2.25 -8.70 -14.68
C LEU A 153 -1.92 -8.25 -13.26
N LEU A 154 -2.98 -8.04 -12.45
CA LEU A 154 -2.87 -7.57 -11.07
C LEU A 154 -3.66 -8.48 -10.12
N TYR A 155 -3.16 -8.57 -8.88
CA TYR A 155 -3.81 -9.28 -7.78
C TYR A 155 -4.07 -8.30 -6.64
N ALA A 156 -5.24 -8.34 -6.03
CA ALA A 156 -5.60 -7.53 -4.87
C ALA A 156 -6.08 -8.39 -3.72
N GLY A 157 -5.52 -8.14 -2.54
CA GLY A 157 -5.97 -8.69 -1.28
C GLY A 157 -6.87 -7.69 -0.55
N THR A 158 -7.99 -8.19 -0.04
CA THR A 158 -8.95 -7.41 0.75
C THR A 158 -9.17 -8.06 2.12
N GLU A 159 -9.97 -7.44 2.98
CA GLU A 159 -10.37 -8.05 4.24
C GLU A 159 -11.21 -9.33 4.04
N TRP A 160 -11.89 -9.49 2.91
CA TRP A 160 -12.83 -10.58 2.65
C TRP A 160 -12.44 -11.44 1.44
N GLY A 161 -11.15 -11.54 1.12
CA GLY A 161 -10.67 -12.41 0.05
C GLY A 161 -9.86 -11.68 -1.01
N MET A 162 -9.68 -12.37 -2.15
CA MET A 162 -8.80 -11.94 -3.23
C MET A 162 -9.57 -11.58 -4.50
N PHE A 163 -8.97 -10.69 -5.28
CA PHE A 163 -9.45 -10.27 -6.59
C PHE A 163 -8.30 -10.29 -7.60
N ILE A 164 -8.65 -10.49 -8.87
CA ILE A 164 -7.74 -10.48 -10.00
C ILE A 164 -8.24 -9.50 -11.07
N SER A 165 -7.32 -8.78 -11.68
CA SER A 165 -7.57 -7.93 -12.85
C SER A 165 -6.67 -8.36 -13.99
N PHE A 166 -7.22 -8.47 -15.19
CA PHE A 166 -6.50 -8.79 -16.43
C PHE A 166 -6.32 -7.58 -17.34
N ASP A 167 -6.80 -6.41 -16.92
CA ASP A 167 -6.93 -5.19 -17.68
C ASP A 167 -6.36 -3.97 -16.95
N ASP A 168 -5.26 -4.20 -16.20
CA ASP A 168 -4.48 -3.15 -15.54
C ASP A 168 -5.29 -2.36 -14.50
N GLY A 169 -6.21 -3.05 -13.80
CA GLY A 169 -7.04 -2.49 -12.74
C GLY A 169 -8.34 -1.84 -13.23
N ASN A 170 -8.64 -1.86 -14.53
CA ASN A 170 -9.89 -1.28 -15.05
C ASN A 170 -11.12 -2.06 -14.57
N SER A 171 -10.96 -3.37 -14.33
CA SER A 171 -12.01 -4.20 -13.72
C SER A 171 -11.40 -5.34 -12.89
N TRP A 172 -12.10 -5.72 -11.82
CA TRP A 172 -11.70 -6.79 -10.92
C TRP A 172 -12.75 -7.89 -10.88
N LYS A 173 -12.28 -9.13 -10.76
CA LYS A 173 -13.11 -10.32 -10.56
C LYS A 173 -12.66 -11.05 -9.29
N PRO A 174 -13.56 -11.70 -8.54
CA PRO A 174 -13.18 -12.56 -7.42
C PRO A 174 -12.18 -13.63 -7.88
N PHE A 175 -11.16 -13.86 -7.05
CA PHE A 175 -10.13 -14.87 -7.28
C PHE A 175 -9.86 -15.62 -6.00
N GLN A 176 -10.78 -16.50 -5.63
CA GLN A 176 -10.74 -17.18 -4.34
C GLN A 176 -10.22 -18.62 -4.45
N LEU A 177 -10.45 -19.29 -5.59
CA LEU A 177 -10.16 -20.72 -5.78
C LEU A 177 -10.69 -21.55 -4.60
N ASN A 178 -9.84 -22.34 -3.95
CA ASN A 178 -10.15 -23.11 -2.75
C ASN A 178 -9.80 -22.41 -1.43
N LEU A 179 -9.27 -21.19 -1.48
CA LEU A 179 -8.98 -20.38 -0.30
C LEU A 179 -10.31 -19.99 0.39
N PRO A 180 -10.51 -20.26 1.68
CA PRO A 180 -11.69 -19.80 2.39
C PRO A 180 -11.71 -18.27 2.49
N ILE A 181 -12.89 -17.67 2.68
CA ILE A 181 -13.01 -16.24 2.90
C ILE A 181 -12.22 -15.87 4.16
N THR A 182 -11.20 -15.03 3.97
CA THR A 182 -10.30 -14.58 5.02
C THR A 182 -9.65 -13.26 4.63
N SER A 183 -9.13 -12.52 5.61
CA SER A 183 -8.36 -11.31 5.35
C SER A 183 -7.01 -11.66 4.71
N ILE A 184 -6.71 -11.05 3.58
CA ILE A 184 -5.45 -11.20 2.85
C ILE A 184 -4.53 -10.06 3.24
N ARG A 185 -3.56 -10.34 4.10
CA ARG A 185 -2.66 -9.31 4.67
C ARG A 185 -1.58 -8.86 3.72
N ASP A 186 -1.03 -9.80 2.97
CA ASP A 186 -0.04 -9.51 1.93
C ASP A 186 -0.12 -10.55 0.80
N LEU A 187 0.43 -10.19 -0.34
CA LEU A 187 0.55 -11.01 -1.53
C LEU A 187 1.99 -10.95 -2.04
N HIS A 188 2.50 -12.07 -2.53
CA HIS A 188 3.80 -12.11 -3.16
C HIS A 188 3.74 -12.95 -4.44
N VAL A 189 4.23 -12.37 -5.54
CA VAL A 189 4.35 -13.08 -6.83
C VAL A 189 5.81 -13.49 -7.00
N ARG A 190 6.05 -14.80 -7.04
CA ARG A 190 7.37 -15.37 -7.22
C ARG A 190 7.34 -16.52 -8.22
N ASP A 191 8.15 -16.40 -9.25
CA ASP A 191 8.18 -17.36 -10.36
C ASP A 191 6.76 -17.56 -10.94
N ASN A 192 6.18 -18.74 -10.83
CA ASN A 192 4.83 -19.07 -11.30
C ASN A 192 3.82 -19.15 -10.15
N ASP A 193 4.20 -18.76 -8.93
CA ASP A 193 3.36 -18.87 -7.75
C ASP A 193 2.86 -17.51 -7.28
N LEU A 194 1.60 -17.48 -6.87
CA LEU A 194 1.01 -16.38 -6.10
C LEU A 194 0.85 -16.85 -4.65
N ILE A 195 1.58 -16.25 -3.74
CA ILE A 195 1.55 -16.57 -2.32
C ILE A 195 0.66 -15.56 -1.61
N ALA A 196 -0.34 -16.04 -0.88
CA ALA A 196 -1.23 -15.21 -0.08
C ALA A 196 -0.97 -15.41 1.42
N ALA A 197 -0.57 -14.33 2.09
CA ALA A 197 -0.48 -14.28 3.55
C ALA A 197 -1.84 -13.89 4.13
N THR A 198 -2.42 -14.77 4.93
CA THR A 198 -3.77 -14.60 5.48
C THR A 198 -3.76 -14.29 6.96
N HIS A 199 -4.85 -13.72 7.46
CA HIS A 199 -5.05 -13.56 8.89
C HIS A 199 -5.82 -14.78 9.44
N GLY A 200 -5.09 -15.69 10.10
CA GLY A 200 -5.67 -16.85 10.78
C GLY A 200 -5.88 -18.09 9.91
N ARG A 201 -5.39 -18.11 8.65
CA ARG A 201 -5.47 -19.25 7.74
C ARG A 201 -4.11 -19.60 7.11
N SER A 202 -2.99 -19.19 7.73
CA SER A 202 -1.63 -19.44 7.25
C SER A 202 -1.33 -18.82 5.87
N PHE A 203 -0.36 -19.41 5.17
CA PHE A 203 -0.01 -19.06 3.80
C PHE A 203 -0.67 -20.02 2.81
N TRP A 204 -1.00 -19.51 1.65
CA TRP A 204 -1.64 -20.22 0.54
C TRP A 204 -0.89 -19.95 -0.75
#